data_084359f98bc89b60ed13a13dae26ad93
#
_entry.id   084359f98bc89b60ed13a13dae26ad93
#
_cell.length_a   1.000
_cell.length_b   1.000
_cell.length_c   1.000
_cell.angle_alpha   90.00
_cell.angle_beta   90.00
_cell.angle_gamma   90.00
#
_symmetry.space_group_name_H-M   'P 1'
#
loop_
_entity.id
_entity.type
_entity.pdbx_description
1 polymer ?
#
loop_
_entity_poly.entity_id
_entity_poly.type
_entity_poly.pdbx_seq_one_letter_code
_entity_poly.pdbx_strand_id
1 'polypeptide(L)'
;MKKILTLLICFLALSCFAQKVEPTWESLNQRTYPQWFSDAKLGIFIHWGVYSVPAFATNEGYAEWYYSGLMNGDTTRINFQKRNYGEDFTYRDFDKLFKAELWNPFDWAELFKKSGAKYVLLVTKHHDGYCLWDSEYSPEWNSVVGGPKRDIVRELTDAVRAEGLKMGFYYSLPEWTNPLHRWYIDPDDSITNYVDNHMIPQFKELVTKYRPSIIFADGEWRNSAEQWHSAELIAWYYNTVGEEAIVNDRWGHGAQHGFRTPEYSAGITQTDRPWAECRGIGRSFALNRNEPLSNYLTSKELIRHFAKTVAAGGGMTLNVGPAADGIIPMLQQERLLDLGKWLEINGEAIYGTRPYHKFYEMKEVSITRTDSVIDFNWHRNSPDKAISYDNFSATWNGIFIPEKTATYTFEVEVDDNVKVTFDDKVIIDYNPTKANEQQSDADMAKNWSSTSGKIKLKAGEPYNIKVEYQEKNIDAMMRLFVSSKYMTKSILKPMNGFRAEYKCEQPYVCYTTKGDDLYAIAIEFPQDELVLEIPQPKE
;
A
#
# COMPACT_ATOMS: atom_id res chain seq x y z
N MET A 1 56.94 -52.08 -24.99
CA MET A 1 56.15 -51.16 -25.80
C MET A 1 54.98 -50.66 -24.98
N LYS A 2 55.12 -49.46 -24.38
CA LYS A 2 54.08 -48.84 -23.54
C LYS A 2 53.17 -48.04 -24.45
N LYS A 3 51.87 -48.36 -24.52
CA LYS A 3 50.88 -47.54 -25.20
C LYS A 3 50.43 -46.45 -24.23
N ILE A 4 50.75 -45.20 -24.56
CA ILE A 4 50.26 -44.02 -23.86
C ILE A 4 48.85 -43.73 -24.41
N LEU A 5 47.84 -43.90 -23.56
CA LEU A 5 46.45 -43.53 -23.84
C LEU A 5 46.27 -42.07 -23.46
N THR A 6 46.22 -41.19 -24.46
CA THR A 6 45.95 -39.77 -24.25
C THR A 6 44.46 -39.58 -24.14
N LEU A 7 43.97 -39.29 -22.92
CA LEU A 7 42.58 -38.97 -22.65
C LEU A 7 42.36 -37.49 -23.01
N LEU A 8 41.69 -37.23 -24.14
CA LEU A 8 41.26 -35.91 -24.53
C LEU A 8 40.01 -35.55 -23.74
N ILE A 9 40.21 -34.79 -22.65
CA ILE A 9 39.07 -34.22 -21.90
C ILE A 9 38.62 -32.99 -22.71
N CYS A 10 37.57 -33.15 -23.50
CA CYS A 10 36.80 -32.04 -24.04
C CYS A 10 36.07 -31.35 -22.87
N PHE A 11 36.61 -30.23 -22.40
CA PHE A 11 35.86 -29.27 -21.62
C PHE A 11 34.81 -28.64 -22.54
N LEU A 12 33.62 -29.19 -22.57
CA LEU A 12 32.43 -28.48 -23.02
C LEU A 12 32.20 -27.36 -21.99
N ALA A 13 32.76 -26.21 -22.26
CA ALA A 13 32.29 -24.97 -21.66
C ALA A 13 30.81 -24.81 -22.13
N LEU A 14 29.89 -25.29 -21.38
CA LEU A 14 28.50 -24.87 -21.45
C LEU A 14 28.51 -23.38 -21.12
N SER A 15 28.70 -22.56 -22.16
CA SER A 15 28.31 -21.17 -22.13
C SER A 15 26.81 -21.20 -21.88
N CYS A 16 26.42 -21.04 -20.63
CA CYS A 16 25.04 -20.78 -20.28
C CYS A 16 24.73 -19.41 -20.85
N PHE A 17 24.40 -19.36 -22.15
CA PHE A 17 23.77 -18.18 -22.71
C PHE A 17 22.44 -18.07 -21.97
N ALA A 18 22.29 -17.07 -21.13
CA ALA A 18 21.00 -16.74 -20.56
C ALA A 18 20.00 -16.70 -21.72
N GLN A 19 18.98 -17.53 -21.63
CA GLN A 19 17.98 -17.65 -22.69
C GLN A 19 17.34 -16.27 -22.87
N LYS A 20 17.40 -15.73 -24.08
CA LYS A 20 16.77 -14.46 -24.40
C LYS A 20 15.29 -14.54 -24.07
N VAL A 21 14.80 -13.59 -23.29
CA VAL A 21 13.38 -13.47 -22.95
C VAL A 21 12.64 -12.87 -24.15
N GLU A 22 11.69 -13.61 -24.69
CA GLU A 22 10.86 -13.15 -25.81
C GLU A 22 9.69 -12.29 -25.28
N PRO A 23 9.16 -11.32 -26.07
CA PRO A 23 8.13 -10.38 -25.66
C PRO A 23 6.72 -11.02 -25.67
N THR A 24 6.58 -12.13 -24.98
CA THR A 24 5.30 -12.84 -24.81
C THR A 24 5.08 -13.20 -23.35
N TRP A 25 3.83 -13.21 -22.91
CA TRP A 25 3.50 -13.60 -21.54
C TRP A 25 3.96 -15.02 -21.22
N GLU A 26 3.92 -15.92 -22.20
CA GLU A 26 4.42 -17.28 -22.03
C GLU A 26 5.91 -17.29 -21.70
N SER A 27 6.74 -16.60 -22.49
CA SER A 27 8.18 -16.53 -22.24
C SER A 27 8.51 -15.82 -20.93
N LEU A 28 7.81 -14.73 -20.63
CA LEU A 28 7.98 -13.99 -19.36
C LEU A 28 7.67 -14.90 -18.15
N ASN A 29 6.61 -15.70 -18.21
CA ASN A 29 6.20 -16.58 -17.11
C ASN A 29 7.06 -17.86 -16.97
N GLN A 30 7.86 -18.21 -17.97
CA GLN A 30 8.87 -19.27 -17.86
C GLN A 30 10.12 -18.80 -17.09
N ARG A 31 10.32 -17.49 -16.96
CA ARG A 31 11.43 -16.94 -16.19
C ARG A 31 11.17 -17.09 -14.69
N THR A 32 12.13 -17.73 -14.00
CA THR A 32 12.08 -17.81 -12.54
C THR A 32 12.30 -16.46 -11.90
N TYR A 33 11.51 -16.13 -10.87
CA TYR A 33 11.73 -14.93 -10.08
C TYR A 33 13.07 -15.01 -9.34
N PRO A 34 13.85 -13.93 -9.29
CA PRO A 34 15.12 -13.92 -8.59
C PRO A 34 14.94 -14.27 -7.10
N GLN A 35 15.67 -15.28 -6.63
CA GLN A 35 15.58 -15.75 -5.25
C GLN A 35 15.87 -14.63 -4.24
N TRP A 36 16.81 -13.73 -4.57
CA TRP A 36 17.17 -12.63 -3.69
C TRP A 36 15.97 -11.77 -3.29
N PHE A 37 14.96 -11.60 -4.18
CA PHE A 37 13.75 -10.82 -3.87
C PHE A 37 12.89 -11.53 -2.82
N SER A 38 12.64 -12.82 -2.99
CA SER A 38 11.88 -13.64 -2.02
C SER A 38 12.60 -13.75 -0.67
N ASP A 39 13.93 -13.65 -0.66
CA ASP A 39 14.75 -13.72 0.56
C ASP A 39 14.89 -12.37 1.26
N ALA A 40 14.78 -11.27 0.54
CA ALA A 40 14.98 -9.91 1.03
C ALA A 40 13.98 -9.47 2.11
N LYS A 41 12.71 -9.81 1.96
CA LYS A 41 11.57 -9.52 2.85
C LYS A 41 11.29 -8.04 3.09
N LEU A 42 12.30 -7.17 3.23
CA LEU A 42 12.15 -5.75 3.50
C LEU A 42 12.86 -4.92 2.43
N GLY A 43 12.11 -3.99 1.85
CA GLY A 43 12.60 -2.89 1.03
C GLY A 43 12.10 -1.54 1.55
N ILE A 44 12.76 -0.47 1.14
CA ILE A 44 12.33 0.90 1.40
C ILE A 44 11.79 1.49 0.11
N PHE A 45 10.63 2.13 0.17
CA PHE A 45 10.06 2.93 -0.89
C PHE A 45 10.25 4.41 -0.57
N ILE A 46 10.48 5.26 -1.56
CA ILE A 46 10.70 6.69 -1.34
C ILE A 46 9.79 7.47 -2.28
N HIS A 47 8.77 8.13 -1.73
CA HIS A 47 7.96 9.10 -2.47
C HIS A 47 8.48 10.51 -2.22
N TRP A 48 9.24 11.03 -3.16
CA TRP A 48 9.89 12.34 -3.06
C TRP A 48 9.95 13.03 -4.42
N GLY A 49 9.60 14.30 -4.46
CA GLY A 49 9.54 15.10 -5.68
C GLY A 49 8.99 16.49 -5.41
N VAL A 50 8.56 17.20 -6.45
CA VAL A 50 8.01 18.57 -6.32
C VAL A 50 6.76 18.64 -5.45
N TYR A 51 5.98 17.57 -5.37
CA TYR A 51 4.84 17.44 -4.45
C TYR A 51 5.24 17.46 -2.97
N SER A 52 6.50 17.22 -2.63
CA SER A 52 7.01 17.37 -1.27
C SER A 52 7.13 18.83 -0.82
N VAL A 53 7.02 19.79 -1.74
CA VAL A 53 7.03 21.23 -1.41
C VAL A 53 5.71 21.63 -0.74
N PRO A 54 4.52 21.47 -1.36
CA PRO A 54 3.27 21.67 -0.66
C PRO A 54 3.08 20.66 0.47
N ALA A 55 3.51 19.42 0.28
CA ALA A 55 3.39 18.32 1.24
C ALA A 55 2.00 18.30 1.89
N PHE A 56 0.93 18.35 1.09
CA PHE A 56 -0.41 18.62 1.59
C PHE A 56 -1.48 17.79 0.86
N ALA A 57 -2.28 17.13 1.65
CA ALA A 57 -3.56 16.54 1.28
C ALA A 57 -4.56 16.70 2.42
N THR A 58 -5.79 16.21 2.27
CA THR A 58 -6.69 15.97 3.40
C THR A 58 -6.10 14.89 4.31
N ASN A 59 -6.64 14.70 5.52
CA ASN A 59 -6.11 13.72 6.48
C ASN A 59 -6.05 12.29 5.93
N GLU A 60 -6.95 11.96 5.00
CA GLU A 60 -7.06 10.63 4.39
C GLU A 60 -6.48 10.57 2.97
N GLY A 61 -5.96 11.68 2.46
CA GLY A 61 -5.51 11.80 1.08
C GLY A 61 -4.00 11.64 0.92
N TYR A 62 -3.61 11.26 -0.30
CA TYR A 62 -2.22 11.15 -0.73
C TYR A 62 -1.66 12.51 -1.16
N ALA A 63 -0.54 12.92 -0.56
CA ALA A 63 0.08 14.21 -0.85
C ALA A 63 0.78 14.23 -2.22
N GLU A 64 1.25 13.11 -2.72
CA GLU A 64 1.82 12.96 -4.07
C GLU A 64 0.77 13.19 -5.18
N TRP A 65 -0.53 13.06 -4.85
CA TRP A 65 -1.65 13.39 -5.72
C TRP A 65 -2.07 14.87 -5.69
N TYR A 66 -1.21 15.75 -5.16
CA TYR A 66 -1.53 17.17 -5.03
C TYR A 66 -1.93 17.80 -6.35
N TYR A 67 -1.17 17.55 -7.43
CA TYR A 67 -1.44 18.10 -8.76
C TYR A 67 -2.76 17.59 -9.36
N SER A 68 -3.02 16.30 -9.23
CA SER A 68 -4.30 15.72 -9.63
C SER A 68 -5.48 16.41 -8.94
N GLY A 69 -5.39 16.67 -7.64
CA GLY A 69 -6.41 17.41 -6.90
C GLY A 69 -6.64 18.81 -7.44
N LEU A 70 -5.57 19.54 -7.79
CA LEU A 70 -5.72 20.86 -8.42
C LEU A 70 -6.46 20.77 -9.76
N MET A 71 -6.11 19.82 -10.61
CA MET A 71 -6.73 19.63 -11.93
C MET A 71 -8.20 19.22 -11.83
N ASN A 72 -8.55 18.43 -10.82
CA ASN A 72 -9.91 17.94 -10.60
C ASN A 72 -10.78 18.90 -9.73
N GLY A 73 -10.28 20.10 -9.43
CA GLY A 73 -11.06 21.12 -8.73
C GLY A 73 -11.21 20.89 -7.23
N ASP A 74 -10.29 20.15 -6.59
CA ASP A 74 -10.27 20.01 -5.12
C ASP A 74 -10.07 21.38 -4.46
N THR A 75 -11.16 21.93 -3.94
CA THR A 75 -11.19 23.23 -3.32
C THR A 75 -10.27 23.36 -2.10
N THR A 76 -10.01 22.25 -1.40
CA THR A 76 -9.11 22.23 -0.24
C THR A 76 -7.67 22.47 -0.68
N ARG A 77 -7.20 21.76 -1.71
CA ARG A 77 -5.86 21.96 -2.29
C ARG A 77 -5.73 23.32 -2.99
N ILE A 78 -6.74 23.72 -3.77
CA ILE A 78 -6.76 25.02 -4.45
C ILE A 78 -6.68 26.17 -3.43
N ASN A 79 -7.49 26.14 -2.38
CA ASN A 79 -7.47 27.18 -1.35
C ASN A 79 -6.17 27.17 -0.55
N PHE A 80 -5.60 26.00 -0.29
CA PHE A 80 -4.30 25.88 0.35
C PHE A 80 -3.21 26.52 -0.52
N GLN A 81 -3.18 26.22 -1.82
CA GLN A 81 -2.19 26.76 -2.75
C GLN A 81 -2.28 28.28 -2.84
N LYS A 82 -3.47 28.82 -3.10
CA LYS A 82 -3.70 30.28 -3.20
C LYS A 82 -3.26 31.03 -1.93
N ARG A 83 -3.64 30.50 -0.77
CA ARG A 83 -3.31 31.13 0.52
C ARG A 83 -1.81 31.12 0.83
N ASN A 84 -1.08 30.06 0.47
CA ASN A 84 0.31 29.90 0.86
C ASN A 84 1.32 30.32 -0.21
N TYR A 85 0.93 30.30 -1.50
CA TYR A 85 1.83 30.58 -2.62
C TYR A 85 1.35 31.71 -3.55
N GLY A 86 0.08 32.10 -3.47
CA GLY A 86 -0.50 33.19 -4.29
C GLY A 86 -1.45 32.69 -5.38
N GLU A 87 -2.24 33.63 -5.93
CA GLU A 87 -3.29 33.32 -6.92
C GLU A 87 -2.72 32.81 -8.26
N ASP A 88 -1.58 33.35 -8.69
CA ASP A 88 -0.96 33.07 -9.98
C ASP A 88 0.06 31.92 -9.92
N PHE A 89 0.25 31.32 -8.73
CA PHE A 89 1.23 30.25 -8.54
C PHE A 89 0.72 28.94 -9.17
N THR A 90 1.52 28.37 -10.06
CA THR A 90 1.22 27.13 -10.76
C THR A 90 1.93 25.93 -10.11
N TYR A 91 1.49 24.69 -10.44
CA TYR A 91 2.19 23.49 -9.96
C TYR A 91 3.66 23.45 -10.42
N ARG A 92 3.96 23.93 -11.64
CA ARG A 92 5.33 23.96 -12.17
C ARG A 92 6.26 24.91 -11.40
N ASP A 93 5.72 25.91 -10.69
CA ASP A 93 6.53 26.80 -9.86
C ASP A 93 7.10 26.11 -8.62
N PHE A 94 6.55 24.96 -8.21
CA PHE A 94 7.13 24.16 -7.12
C PHE A 94 8.53 23.62 -7.44
N ASP A 95 8.88 23.46 -8.72
CA ASP A 95 10.23 23.08 -9.11
C ASP A 95 11.29 24.01 -8.51
N LYS A 96 11.06 25.32 -8.55
CA LYS A 96 11.97 26.33 -8.00
C LYS A 96 12.14 26.25 -6.48
N LEU A 97 11.19 25.61 -5.79
CA LEU A 97 11.16 25.46 -4.33
C LEU A 97 11.59 24.06 -3.87
N PHE A 98 11.64 23.10 -4.76
CA PHE A 98 12.16 21.76 -4.50
C PHE A 98 13.69 21.79 -4.63
N LYS A 99 14.42 22.02 -3.54
CA LYS A 99 15.86 22.31 -3.57
C LYS A 99 16.76 21.20 -3.05
N ALA A 100 16.23 20.29 -2.23
CA ALA A 100 17.02 19.20 -1.64
C ALA A 100 18.32 19.67 -0.95
N GLU A 101 18.29 20.86 -0.33
CA GLU A 101 19.49 21.54 0.20
C GLU A 101 20.14 20.83 1.38
N LEU A 102 19.38 20.00 2.11
CA LEU A 102 19.87 19.21 3.25
C LEU A 102 20.03 17.72 2.90
N TRP A 103 19.78 17.36 1.63
CA TRP A 103 19.83 15.97 1.21
C TRP A 103 21.26 15.45 1.05
N ASN A 104 21.55 14.38 1.78
CA ASN A 104 22.75 13.57 1.60
C ASN A 104 22.35 12.11 1.25
N PRO A 105 22.62 11.61 0.06
CA PRO A 105 22.24 10.25 -0.36
C PRO A 105 22.90 9.15 0.49
N PHE A 106 24.11 9.39 1.03
CA PHE A 106 24.79 8.42 1.88
C PHE A 106 24.13 8.28 3.26
N ASP A 107 23.65 9.38 3.84
CA ASP A 107 22.91 9.34 5.10
C ASP A 107 21.59 8.55 4.96
N TRP A 108 20.93 8.70 3.79
CA TRP A 108 19.75 7.90 3.49
C TRP A 108 20.09 6.42 3.32
N ALA A 109 21.12 6.09 2.53
CA ALA A 109 21.54 4.72 2.29
C ALA A 109 21.95 4.02 3.60
N GLU A 110 22.67 4.71 4.48
CA GLU A 110 23.04 4.21 5.82
C GLU A 110 21.80 3.95 6.70
N LEU A 111 20.84 4.88 6.73
CA LEU A 111 19.59 4.71 7.45
C LEU A 111 18.81 3.48 6.96
N PHE A 112 18.71 3.31 5.65
CA PHE A 112 18.02 2.17 5.05
C PHE A 112 18.74 0.85 5.33
N LYS A 113 20.07 0.85 5.33
CA LYS A 113 20.84 -0.32 5.76
C LYS A 113 20.60 -0.66 7.22
N LYS A 114 20.62 0.34 8.10
CA LYS A 114 20.33 0.19 9.53
C LYS A 114 18.90 -0.27 9.82
N SER A 115 17.93 0.04 8.96
CA SER A 115 16.56 -0.47 9.08
C SER A 115 16.45 -1.97 8.80
N GLY A 116 17.49 -2.60 8.27
CA GLY A 116 17.49 -4.01 7.85
C GLY A 116 17.01 -4.23 6.41
N ALA A 117 16.69 -3.20 5.66
CA ALA A 117 16.29 -3.31 4.26
C ALA A 117 17.35 -3.97 3.39
N LYS A 118 16.90 -4.63 2.32
CA LYS A 118 17.75 -5.30 1.33
C LYS A 118 17.70 -4.64 -0.04
N TYR A 119 16.69 -3.80 -0.26
CA TYR A 119 16.55 -3.02 -1.49
C TYR A 119 15.88 -1.68 -1.20
N VAL A 120 16.03 -0.75 -2.14
CA VAL A 120 15.43 0.57 -2.12
C VAL A 120 14.70 0.80 -3.43
N LEU A 121 13.50 1.35 -3.38
CA LEU A 121 12.71 1.80 -4.53
C LEU A 121 12.59 3.33 -4.46
N LEU A 122 13.13 4.04 -5.44
CA LEU A 122 12.93 5.48 -5.58
C LEU A 122 11.83 5.75 -6.60
N VAL A 123 10.89 6.61 -6.29
CA VAL A 123 9.98 7.22 -7.28
C VAL A 123 10.82 8.14 -8.16
N THR A 124 11.23 7.63 -9.32
CA THR A 124 12.07 8.40 -10.26
C THR A 124 11.26 9.43 -11.04
N LYS A 125 10.00 9.10 -11.32
CA LYS A 125 8.99 9.97 -11.92
C LYS A 125 7.61 9.52 -11.45
N HIS A 126 6.84 10.40 -10.80
CA HIS A 126 5.44 10.18 -10.47
C HIS A 126 4.53 10.62 -11.64
N HIS A 127 3.22 10.53 -11.50
CA HIS A 127 2.24 10.90 -12.54
C HIS A 127 2.27 12.39 -12.93
N ASP A 128 2.88 13.25 -12.13
CA ASP A 128 3.11 14.66 -12.45
C ASP A 128 4.19 14.89 -13.52
N GLY A 129 4.90 13.83 -13.90
CA GLY A 129 5.91 13.82 -14.94
C GLY A 129 7.26 14.44 -14.55
N TYR A 130 7.46 14.86 -13.28
CA TYR A 130 8.73 15.40 -12.83
C TYR A 130 9.79 14.31 -12.68
N CYS A 131 10.84 14.40 -13.49
CA CYS A 131 11.93 13.42 -13.49
C CYS A 131 13.01 13.76 -12.47
N LEU A 132 13.42 12.79 -11.65
CA LEU A 132 14.55 12.95 -10.71
C LEU A 132 15.92 12.68 -11.35
N TRP A 133 15.99 12.69 -12.70
CA TRP A 133 17.21 12.54 -13.49
C TRP A 133 17.17 13.45 -14.73
N ASP A 134 18.31 13.62 -15.39
CA ASP A 134 18.42 14.35 -16.66
C ASP A 134 17.80 13.52 -17.80
N SER A 135 16.51 13.72 -18.03
CA SER A 135 15.76 13.05 -19.09
C SER A 135 15.70 13.91 -20.35
N GLU A 136 16.13 13.34 -21.49
CA GLU A 136 16.01 13.95 -22.81
C GLU A 136 14.54 14.12 -23.24
N TYR A 137 13.63 13.33 -22.64
CA TYR A 137 12.18 13.36 -22.91
C TYR A 137 11.42 14.34 -22.02
N SER A 138 12.06 14.87 -20.97
CA SER A 138 11.52 15.90 -20.08
C SER A 138 12.57 16.98 -19.80
N PRO A 139 13.08 17.67 -20.84
CA PRO A 139 14.26 18.51 -20.73
C PRO A 139 14.08 19.75 -19.84
N GLU A 140 12.83 20.20 -19.64
CA GLU A 140 12.51 21.38 -18.83
C GLU A 140 11.78 21.02 -17.51
N TRP A 141 11.55 19.71 -17.25
CA TRP A 141 10.78 19.23 -16.10
C TRP A 141 11.52 18.11 -15.36
N ASN A 142 12.71 18.44 -14.83
CA ASN A 142 13.54 17.46 -14.13
C ASN A 142 14.45 18.13 -13.08
N SER A 143 14.99 17.32 -12.17
CA SER A 143 15.78 17.77 -11.02
C SER A 143 17.18 18.31 -11.38
N VAL A 144 17.66 18.09 -12.61
CA VAL A 144 18.99 18.54 -13.04
C VAL A 144 18.94 19.96 -13.58
N VAL A 145 17.92 20.29 -14.37
CA VAL A 145 17.75 21.66 -14.93
C VAL A 145 16.93 22.56 -14.01
N GLY A 146 16.01 22.01 -13.25
CA GLY A 146 15.16 22.68 -12.25
C GLY A 146 15.73 22.56 -10.83
N GLY A 147 14.94 22.88 -9.84
CA GLY A 147 15.05 22.66 -8.41
C GLY A 147 16.46 22.40 -7.83
N PRO A 148 16.76 21.14 -7.53
CA PRO A 148 18.01 20.76 -6.84
C PRO A 148 19.27 20.97 -7.66
N LYS A 149 19.19 21.03 -8.99
CA LYS A 149 20.35 21.01 -9.91
C LYS A 149 21.22 19.74 -9.75
N ARG A 150 20.57 18.59 -9.50
CA ARG A 150 21.23 17.31 -9.18
C ARG A 150 20.56 16.15 -9.91
N ASP A 151 21.36 15.17 -10.32
CA ASP A 151 20.88 13.85 -10.75
C ASP A 151 20.64 12.98 -9.51
N ILE A 152 19.44 13.13 -8.93
CA ILE A 152 19.05 12.43 -7.70
C ILE A 152 19.06 10.91 -7.89
N VAL A 153 18.63 10.43 -9.07
CA VAL A 153 18.63 9.00 -9.37
C VAL A 153 20.05 8.44 -9.35
N ARG A 154 21.02 9.13 -9.96
CA ARG A 154 22.44 8.72 -9.97
C ARG A 154 23.00 8.69 -8.57
N GLU A 155 22.91 9.80 -7.86
CA GLU A 155 23.54 9.96 -6.56
C GLU A 155 23.00 8.97 -5.54
N LEU A 156 21.67 8.75 -5.50
CA LEU A 156 21.09 7.76 -4.59
C LEU A 156 21.42 6.32 -5.01
N THR A 157 21.42 6.04 -6.32
CA THR A 157 21.79 4.71 -6.82
C THR A 157 23.19 4.31 -6.38
N ASP A 158 24.13 5.23 -6.52
CA ASP A 158 25.54 5.00 -6.16
C ASP A 158 25.68 4.80 -4.64
N ALA A 159 25.02 5.61 -3.81
CA ALA A 159 25.03 5.48 -2.35
C ALA A 159 24.39 4.17 -1.87
N VAL A 160 23.21 3.80 -2.40
CA VAL A 160 22.50 2.57 -2.05
C VAL A 160 23.33 1.33 -2.41
N ARG A 161 23.96 1.32 -3.57
CA ARG A 161 24.83 0.21 -4.01
C ARG A 161 26.11 0.13 -3.18
N ALA A 162 26.66 1.26 -2.74
CA ALA A 162 27.83 1.29 -1.85
C ALA A 162 27.55 0.60 -0.52
N GLU A 163 26.30 0.68 -0.01
CA GLU A 163 25.84 -0.04 1.17
C GLU A 163 25.50 -1.52 0.92
N GLY A 164 25.68 -2.01 -0.31
CA GLY A 164 25.37 -3.39 -0.70
C GLY A 164 23.87 -3.69 -0.83
N LEU A 165 23.04 -2.65 -0.95
CA LEU A 165 21.60 -2.78 -1.17
C LEU A 165 21.30 -2.83 -2.68
N LYS A 166 20.20 -3.52 -3.05
CA LYS A 166 19.69 -3.48 -4.43
C LYS A 166 18.93 -2.16 -4.65
N MET A 167 19.13 -1.58 -5.85
CA MET A 167 18.41 -0.35 -6.23
C MET A 167 17.33 -0.66 -7.26
N GLY A 168 16.14 -0.19 -7.01
CA GLY A 168 14.98 -0.28 -7.87
C GLY A 168 14.35 1.08 -8.10
N PHE A 169 13.53 1.18 -9.16
CA PHE A 169 12.84 2.39 -9.54
C PHE A 169 11.35 2.17 -9.67
N TYR A 170 10.57 3.09 -9.10
CA TYR A 170 9.20 3.30 -9.49
C TYR A 170 9.19 4.22 -10.73
N TYR A 171 8.36 3.86 -11.67
CA TYR A 171 8.15 4.62 -12.89
C TYR A 171 6.65 4.68 -13.21
N SER A 172 6.07 5.89 -13.19
CA SER A 172 4.71 6.11 -13.66
C SER A 172 4.62 5.89 -15.18
N LEU A 173 3.74 5.00 -15.61
CA LEU A 173 3.46 4.81 -17.04
C LEU A 173 2.82 6.07 -17.64
N PRO A 174 1.73 6.63 -17.10
CA PRO A 174 1.16 7.90 -17.58
C PRO A 174 1.85 9.12 -17.01
N GLU A 175 1.62 10.25 -17.66
CA GLU A 175 1.81 11.59 -17.12
C GLU A 175 0.52 12.38 -17.24
N TRP A 176 0.08 13.03 -16.16
CA TRP A 176 -1.22 13.73 -16.14
C TRP A 176 -1.36 14.85 -17.17
N THR A 177 -0.26 15.51 -17.51
CA THR A 177 -0.26 16.72 -18.35
C THR A 177 0.73 16.66 -19.51
N ASN A 178 1.08 15.47 -19.98
CA ASN A 178 1.97 15.35 -21.15
C ASN A 178 1.28 15.91 -22.40
N PRO A 179 1.97 16.73 -23.22
CA PRO A 179 1.39 17.28 -24.45
C PRO A 179 0.92 16.24 -25.47
N LEU A 180 1.52 15.03 -25.45
CA LEU A 180 1.15 13.94 -26.37
C LEU A 180 -0.09 13.17 -25.92
N HIS A 181 -0.44 13.21 -24.65
CA HIS A 181 -1.66 12.64 -24.08
C HIS A 181 -1.95 13.26 -22.70
N ARG A 182 -3.08 13.97 -22.59
CA ARG A 182 -3.53 14.61 -21.34
C ARG A 182 -4.48 13.68 -20.61
N TRP A 183 -4.01 13.00 -19.58
CA TRP A 183 -4.66 11.90 -18.88
C TRP A 183 -6.14 12.11 -18.51
N TYR A 184 -6.51 13.32 -18.09
CA TYR A 184 -7.89 13.62 -17.67
C TYR A 184 -8.78 14.20 -18.78
N ILE A 185 -8.24 14.42 -19.98
CA ILE A 185 -8.92 15.15 -21.06
C ILE A 185 -9.03 14.31 -22.33
N ASP A 186 -7.94 13.62 -22.71
CA ASP A 186 -7.87 12.90 -23.97
C ASP A 186 -8.46 11.48 -23.83
N PRO A 187 -9.06 10.92 -24.88
CA PRO A 187 -9.59 9.56 -24.86
C PRO A 187 -8.50 8.52 -24.62
N ASP A 188 -8.81 7.44 -23.88
CA ASP A 188 -7.84 6.39 -23.51
C ASP A 188 -7.24 5.67 -24.72
N ASP A 189 -7.98 5.55 -25.84
CA ASP A 189 -7.52 4.94 -27.08
C ASP A 189 -6.51 5.80 -27.86
N SER A 190 -6.35 7.09 -27.50
CA SER A 190 -5.39 8.02 -28.12
C SER A 190 -3.98 7.95 -27.51
N ILE A 191 -3.73 7.05 -26.56
CA ILE A 191 -2.47 7.01 -25.78
C ILE A 191 -1.24 6.58 -26.61
N THR A 192 -1.41 5.91 -27.74
CA THR A 192 -0.33 5.31 -28.54
C THR A 192 0.81 6.27 -28.85
N ASN A 193 0.48 7.50 -29.24
CA ASN A 193 1.51 8.51 -29.57
C ASN A 193 2.39 8.86 -28.37
N TYR A 194 1.80 8.94 -27.19
CA TYR A 194 2.53 9.16 -25.94
C TYR A 194 3.42 7.94 -25.58
N VAL A 195 2.86 6.75 -25.71
CA VAL A 195 3.57 5.50 -25.39
C VAL A 195 4.80 5.34 -26.27
N ASP A 196 4.64 5.46 -27.59
CA ASP A 196 5.70 5.20 -28.55
C ASP A 196 6.79 6.28 -28.57
N ASN A 197 6.41 7.55 -28.43
CA ASN A 197 7.32 8.67 -28.63
C ASN A 197 7.81 9.33 -27.34
N HIS A 198 7.24 8.99 -26.19
CA HIS A 198 7.66 9.54 -24.90
C HIS A 198 7.94 8.45 -23.86
N MET A 199 6.92 7.66 -23.48
CA MET A 199 7.02 6.73 -22.35
C MET A 199 8.06 5.64 -22.57
N ILE A 200 8.00 4.90 -23.67
CA ILE A 200 8.94 3.80 -23.96
C ILE A 200 10.39 4.30 -24.08
N PRO A 201 10.71 5.34 -24.88
CA PRO A 201 12.07 5.82 -24.98
C PRO A 201 12.57 6.41 -23.66
N GLN A 202 11.76 7.12 -22.89
CA GLN A 202 12.15 7.63 -21.57
C GLN A 202 12.41 6.49 -20.57
N PHE A 203 11.58 5.45 -20.54
CA PHE A 203 11.81 4.25 -19.74
C PHE A 203 13.14 3.57 -20.10
N LYS A 204 13.39 3.40 -21.40
CA LYS A 204 14.64 2.79 -21.89
C LYS A 204 15.87 3.65 -21.55
N GLU A 205 15.74 4.96 -21.61
CA GLU A 205 16.78 5.89 -21.16
C GLU A 205 17.12 5.65 -19.68
N LEU A 206 16.10 5.65 -18.79
CA LEU A 206 16.26 5.44 -17.36
C LEU A 206 16.96 4.10 -17.06
N VAL A 207 16.45 3.02 -17.63
CA VAL A 207 17.02 1.68 -17.41
C VAL A 207 18.45 1.58 -17.94
N THR A 208 18.73 2.14 -19.11
CA THR A 208 20.08 2.09 -19.71
C THR A 208 21.10 2.88 -18.89
N LYS A 209 20.70 4.06 -18.39
CA LYS A 209 21.58 4.94 -17.59
C LYS A 209 21.95 4.34 -16.23
N TYR A 210 20.99 3.64 -15.57
CA TYR A 210 21.14 3.30 -14.13
C TYR A 210 21.02 1.81 -13.81
N ARG A 211 20.51 0.98 -14.73
CA ARG A 211 20.37 -0.49 -14.59
C ARG A 211 19.79 -0.93 -13.24
N PRO A 212 18.54 -0.58 -12.93
CA PRO A 212 17.92 -0.98 -11.66
C PRO A 212 17.66 -2.47 -11.60
N SER A 213 17.70 -3.06 -10.39
CA SER A 213 17.34 -4.47 -10.16
C SER A 213 15.82 -4.70 -10.09
N ILE A 214 15.04 -3.62 -9.80
CA ILE A 214 13.57 -3.68 -9.74
C ILE A 214 13.01 -2.54 -10.57
N ILE A 215 11.95 -2.83 -11.33
CA ILE A 215 11.03 -1.81 -11.86
C ILE A 215 9.67 -2.02 -11.20
N PHE A 216 9.17 -0.97 -10.58
CA PHE A 216 7.83 -0.84 -10.07
C PHE A 216 7.07 0.13 -10.98
N ALA A 217 6.29 -0.41 -11.92
CA ALA A 217 5.40 0.37 -12.78
C ALA A 217 4.12 0.74 -12.02
N ASP A 218 3.49 1.84 -12.41
CA ASP A 218 2.22 2.28 -11.80
C ASP A 218 1.45 3.20 -12.74
N GLY A 219 0.14 3.39 -12.47
CA GLY A 219 -0.71 4.24 -13.29
C GLY A 219 -1.29 3.55 -14.52
N GLU A 220 -1.24 2.24 -14.57
CA GLU A 220 -1.68 1.42 -15.71
C GLU A 220 -3.20 1.42 -15.94
N TRP A 221 -3.98 1.86 -14.98
CA TRP A 221 -5.40 1.59 -14.68
C TRP A 221 -6.39 1.69 -15.84
N ARG A 222 -6.18 2.59 -16.80
CA ARG A 222 -7.13 2.91 -17.88
C ARG A 222 -6.86 2.15 -19.17
N ASN A 223 -5.66 1.62 -19.36
CA ASN A 223 -5.18 1.07 -20.60
C ASN A 223 -4.78 -0.41 -20.48
N SER A 224 -4.86 -1.13 -21.59
CA SER A 224 -4.45 -2.52 -21.64
C SER A 224 -2.93 -2.67 -21.68
N ALA A 225 -2.44 -3.84 -21.30
CA ALA A 225 -1.02 -4.18 -21.42
C ALA A 225 -0.50 -4.13 -22.87
N GLU A 226 -1.39 -4.30 -23.85
CA GLU A 226 -1.05 -4.13 -25.27
C GLU A 226 -0.83 -2.66 -25.62
N GLN A 227 -1.70 -1.76 -25.14
CA GLN A 227 -1.55 -0.31 -25.36
C GLN A 227 -0.28 0.24 -24.70
N TRP A 228 0.16 -0.33 -23.56
CA TRP A 228 1.41 0.01 -22.89
C TRP A 228 2.64 -0.67 -23.50
N HIS A 229 2.52 -1.59 -24.44
CA HIS A 229 3.59 -2.47 -24.96
C HIS A 229 4.32 -3.21 -23.83
N SER A 230 3.57 -3.68 -22.84
CA SER A 230 4.13 -4.14 -21.56
C SER A 230 4.99 -5.38 -21.71
N ALA A 231 4.57 -6.37 -22.50
CA ALA A 231 5.34 -7.60 -22.70
C ALA A 231 6.69 -7.31 -23.37
N GLU A 232 6.70 -6.43 -24.38
CA GLU A 232 7.90 -5.99 -25.10
C GLU A 232 8.85 -5.23 -24.17
N LEU A 233 8.31 -4.34 -23.36
CA LEU A 233 9.10 -3.48 -22.48
C LEU A 233 9.71 -4.29 -21.33
N ILE A 234 8.96 -5.22 -20.73
CA ILE A 234 9.45 -6.13 -19.69
C ILE A 234 10.53 -7.06 -20.25
N ALA A 235 10.30 -7.68 -21.41
CA ALA A 235 11.30 -8.54 -22.05
C ALA A 235 12.59 -7.78 -22.36
N TRP A 236 12.47 -6.56 -22.89
CA TRP A 236 13.61 -5.70 -23.15
C TRP A 236 14.38 -5.36 -21.85
N TYR A 237 13.66 -5.03 -20.77
CA TYR A 237 14.28 -4.75 -19.48
C TYR A 237 15.05 -5.97 -18.94
N TYR A 238 14.45 -7.15 -18.96
CA TYR A 238 15.10 -8.39 -18.51
C TYR A 238 16.34 -8.73 -19.34
N ASN A 239 16.27 -8.59 -20.67
CA ASN A 239 17.42 -8.81 -21.55
C ASN A 239 18.52 -7.76 -21.36
N THR A 240 18.18 -6.55 -20.90
CA THR A 240 19.13 -5.47 -20.65
C THR A 240 19.83 -5.64 -19.30
N VAL A 241 19.09 -5.92 -18.22
CA VAL A 241 19.63 -5.97 -16.85
C VAL A 241 20.13 -7.35 -16.48
N GLY A 242 19.45 -8.42 -16.89
CA GLY A 242 19.83 -9.81 -16.65
C GLY A 242 19.06 -10.49 -15.52
N GLU A 243 19.68 -11.50 -14.91
CA GLU A 243 19.01 -12.43 -13.98
C GLU A 243 18.50 -11.79 -12.69
N GLU A 244 19.13 -10.72 -12.23
CA GLU A 244 18.70 -10.03 -11.01
C GLU A 244 17.44 -9.19 -11.18
N ALA A 245 17.04 -8.92 -12.43
CA ALA A 245 15.93 -8.04 -12.74
C ALA A 245 14.57 -8.64 -12.35
N ILE A 246 13.69 -7.81 -11.78
CA ILE A 246 12.31 -8.17 -11.46
C ILE A 246 11.39 -6.97 -11.68
N VAL A 247 10.14 -7.23 -12.07
CA VAL A 247 9.08 -6.22 -12.20
C VAL A 247 7.89 -6.56 -11.31
N ASN A 248 7.12 -5.53 -10.91
CA ASN A 248 5.81 -5.72 -10.27
C ASN A 248 4.73 -6.10 -11.29
N ASP A 249 3.48 -6.22 -10.85
CA ASP A 249 2.35 -6.65 -11.69
C ASP A 249 1.47 -5.52 -12.26
N ARG A 250 1.84 -4.24 -12.06
CA ARG A 250 1.08 -3.06 -12.52
C ARG A 250 1.50 -2.63 -13.94
N TRP A 251 1.07 -3.37 -14.96
CA TRP A 251 1.47 -3.16 -16.37
C TRP A 251 0.30 -3.06 -17.34
N GLY A 252 -0.90 -2.70 -16.87
CA GLY A 252 -2.10 -2.58 -17.69
C GLY A 252 -3.03 -3.78 -17.61
N HIS A 253 -4.27 -3.56 -18.04
CA HIS A 253 -5.27 -4.62 -18.07
C HIS A 253 -4.80 -5.79 -18.93
N GLY A 254 -4.91 -7.01 -18.39
CA GLY A 254 -4.46 -8.22 -19.09
C GLY A 254 -2.98 -8.56 -18.90
N ALA A 255 -2.22 -7.79 -18.12
CA ALA A 255 -0.85 -8.17 -17.75
C ALA A 255 -0.85 -9.45 -16.90
N GLN A 256 0.07 -10.38 -17.24
CA GLN A 256 0.09 -11.72 -16.65
C GLN A 256 1.40 -12.03 -15.90
N HIS A 257 2.28 -11.05 -15.71
CA HIS A 257 3.61 -11.23 -15.13
C HIS A 257 3.91 -10.19 -14.06
N GLY A 258 4.89 -10.49 -13.19
CA GLY A 258 5.38 -9.61 -12.14
C GLY A 258 5.01 -10.07 -10.73
N PHE A 259 5.77 -9.60 -9.72
CA PHE A 259 5.41 -9.83 -8.32
C PHE A 259 4.19 -9.00 -7.93
N ARG A 260 3.36 -9.53 -7.02
CA ARG A 260 2.14 -8.84 -6.61
C ARG A 260 2.44 -7.73 -5.60
N THR A 261 1.69 -6.64 -5.71
CA THR A 261 1.89 -5.43 -4.91
C THR A 261 0.59 -4.99 -4.23
N PRO A 262 0.08 -5.75 -3.24
CA PRO A 262 -1.04 -5.27 -2.44
C PRO A 262 -0.65 -3.98 -1.72
N GLU A 263 -1.59 -3.04 -1.69
CA GLU A 263 -1.38 -1.75 -1.07
C GLU A 263 -2.18 -1.66 0.23
N TYR A 264 -1.50 -1.34 1.34
CA TYR A 264 -2.08 -1.27 2.70
C TYR A 264 -2.88 -2.51 3.15
N SER A 265 -2.75 -3.63 2.48
CA SER A 265 -3.45 -4.86 2.82
C SER A 265 -2.48 -6.03 3.01
N ALA A 266 -2.47 -6.62 4.20
CA ALA A 266 -1.74 -7.85 4.51
C ALA A 266 -2.53 -9.12 4.11
N GLY A 267 -3.55 -8.99 3.27
CA GLY A 267 -4.57 -10.03 3.08
C GLY A 267 -4.24 -11.11 2.05
N ILE A 268 -3.08 -11.10 1.39
CA ILE A 268 -2.73 -12.14 0.44
C ILE A 268 -2.12 -13.34 1.18
N THR A 269 -2.91 -14.38 1.38
CA THR A 269 -2.49 -15.59 2.10
C THR A 269 -1.95 -16.71 1.21
N GLN A 270 -2.23 -16.67 -0.08
CA GLN A 270 -1.69 -17.63 -1.07
C GLN A 270 -1.59 -16.98 -2.43
N THR A 271 -0.42 -17.05 -3.05
CA THR A 271 -0.20 -16.60 -4.41
C THR A 271 0.77 -17.52 -5.13
N ASP A 272 0.59 -17.66 -6.41
CA ASP A 272 1.46 -18.37 -7.35
C ASP A 272 2.75 -17.59 -7.68
N ARG A 273 2.82 -16.31 -7.22
CA ARG A 273 3.91 -15.38 -7.49
C ARG A 273 4.40 -14.72 -6.20
N PRO A 274 5.68 -14.34 -6.12
CA PRO A 274 6.17 -13.51 -5.01
C PRO A 274 5.32 -12.26 -4.85
N TRP A 275 5.22 -11.75 -3.63
CA TRP A 275 4.51 -10.52 -3.34
C TRP A 275 5.20 -9.68 -2.26
N ALA A 276 5.02 -8.38 -2.34
CA ALA A 276 5.45 -7.44 -1.31
C ALA A 276 4.37 -6.38 -1.12
N GLU A 277 3.88 -6.25 0.10
CA GLU A 277 2.98 -5.16 0.44
C GLU A 277 3.71 -3.83 0.32
N CYS A 278 3.12 -2.85 -0.41
CA CYS A 278 3.59 -1.48 -0.39
C CYS A 278 2.69 -0.64 0.52
N ARG A 279 3.32 0.04 1.49
CA ARG A 279 2.62 0.88 2.45
C ARG A 279 3.49 1.98 3.03
N GLY A 280 2.87 3.08 3.44
CA GLY A 280 3.48 4.09 4.29
C GLY A 280 3.61 3.65 5.75
N ILE A 281 4.47 4.33 6.50
CA ILE A 281 4.47 4.32 7.97
C ILE A 281 3.23 5.06 8.46
N GLY A 282 2.85 6.16 7.79
CA GLY A 282 1.55 6.81 7.84
C GLY A 282 0.63 6.30 6.73
N ARG A 283 -0.36 7.09 6.35
CA ARG A 283 -1.32 6.77 5.29
C ARG A 283 -0.93 7.33 3.93
N SER A 284 -0.37 8.54 3.89
CA SER A 284 0.16 9.13 2.67
C SER A 284 1.53 8.55 2.35
N PHE A 285 1.82 8.27 1.07
CA PHE A 285 3.16 7.87 0.68
C PHE A 285 4.11 9.07 0.71
N ALA A 286 3.81 10.17 0.06
CA ALA A 286 4.57 11.40 0.26
C ALA A 286 4.24 12.06 1.59
N LEU A 287 5.14 12.89 2.09
CA LEU A 287 4.93 13.67 3.30
C LEU A 287 3.64 14.49 3.19
N ASN A 288 2.71 14.25 4.11
CA ASN A 288 1.49 15.03 4.26
C ASN A 288 1.52 15.77 5.61
N ARG A 289 1.75 17.09 5.57
CA ARG A 289 1.80 17.93 6.78
C ARG A 289 0.49 18.01 7.55
N ASN A 290 -0.60 17.61 6.92
CA ASN A 290 -1.94 17.60 7.51
C ASN A 290 -2.31 16.24 8.11
N GLU A 291 -1.44 15.25 7.98
CA GLU A 291 -1.68 13.92 8.52
C GLU A 291 -1.46 13.89 10.04
N PRO A 292 -2.46 13.45 10.83
CA PRO A 292 -2.32 13.37 12.28
C PRO A 292 -1.37 12.25 12.70
N LEU A 293 -0.68 12.43 13.81
CA LEU A 293 0.26 11.42 14.35
C LEU A 293 -0.42 10.07 14.65
N SER A 294 -1.73 10.07 14.90
CA SER A 294 -2.51 8.84 15.12
C SER A 294 -2.57 7.93 13.91
N ASN A 295 -2.29 8.44 12.69
CA ASN A 295 -2.26 7.65 11.48
C ASN A 295 -0.92 6.91 11.29
N TYR A 296 0.11 7.31 12.01
CA TYR A 296 1.42 6.67 11.92
C TYR A 296 1.50 5.43 12.81
N LEU A 297 1.92 4.32 12.23
CA LEU A 297 2.19 3.10 12.99
C LEU A 297 3.24 3.38 14.08
N THR A 298 2.98 2.87 15.27
CA THR A 298 4.02 2.74 16.30
C THR A 298 5.04 1.68 15.86
N SER A 299 6.23 1.70 16.45
CA SER A 299 7.26 0.68 16.17
C SER A 299 6.73 -0.74 16.43
N LYS A 300 5.94 -0.90 17.49
CA LYS A 300 5.32 -2.19 17.85
C LYS A 300 4.32 -2.67 16.80
N GLU A 301 3.45 -1.80 16.30
CA GLU A 301 2.48 -2.10 15.25
C GLU A 301 3.18 -2.44 13.95
N LEU A 302 4.20 -1.67 13.56
CA LEU A 302 4.99 -1.91 12.35
C LEU A 302 5.68 -3.28 12.39
N ILE A 303 6.35 -3.62 13.49
CA ILE A 303 7.05 -4.90 13.66
C ILE A 303 6.06 -6.07 13.61
N ARG A 304 4.93 -5.96 14.29
CA ARG A 304 3.87 -6.98 14.28
C ARG A 304 3.31 -7.18 12.88
N HIS A 305 3.02 -6.09 12.18
CA HIS A 305 2.50 -6.14 10.83
C HIS A 305 3.52 -6.80 9.88
N PHE A 306 4.79 -6.41 9.97
CA PHE A 306 5.86 -6.99 9.18
C PHE A 306 6.03 -8.51 9.44
N ALA A 307 6.03 -8.94 10.70
CA ALA A 307 6.13 -10.36 11.04
C ALA A 307 4.96 -11.18 10.46
N LYS A 308 3.73 -10.64 10.50
CA LYS A 308 2.55 -11.26 9.89
C LYS A 308 2.69 -11.37 8.36
N THR A 309 3.12 -10.32 7.71
CA THR A 309 3.33 -10.27 6.26
C THR A 309 4.34 -11.32 5.82
N VAL A 310 5.47 -11.44 6.54
CA VAL A 310 6.51 -12.45 6.24
C VAL A 310 6.02 -13.87 6.47
N ALA A 311 5.30 -14.14 7.55
CA ALA A 311 4.72 -15.46 7.83
C ALA A 311 3.70 -15.88 6.76
N ALA A 312 2.97 -14.96 6.16
CA ALA A 312 2.08 -15.21 5.01
C ALA A 312 2.84 -15.40 3.68
N GLY A 313 4.17 -15.38 3.70
CA GLY A 313 5.02 -15.61 2.52
C GLY A 313 5.39 -14.36 1.73
N GLY A 314 4.99 -13.17 2.19
CA GLY A 314 5.28 -11.90 1.54
C GLY A 314 6.56 -11.21 2.00
N GLY A 315 6.78 -10.06 1.42
CA GLY A 315 7.69 -9.02 1.86
C GLY A 315 6.96 -7.71 2.10
N MET A 316 7.67 -6.71 2.56
CA MET A 316 7.17 -5.34 2.73
C MET A 316 8.09 -4.36 2.02
N THR A 317 7.50 -3.46 1.24
CA THR A 317 8.16 -2.28 0.69
C THR A 317 7.65 -1.08 1.47
N LEU A 318 8.37 -0.74 2.56
CA LEU A 318 7.97 0.26 3.53
C LEU A 318 8.35 1.65 3.05
N ASN A 319 7.38 2.53 2.91
CA ASN A 319 7.57 3.84 2.33
C ASN A 319 7.95 4.91 3.35
N VAL A 320 8.85 5.79 2.92
CA VAL A 320 9.16 7.07 3.55
C VAL A 320 8.83 8.23 2.61
N GLY A 321 8.35 9.35 3.18
CA GLY A 321 8.05 10.59 2.46
C GLY A 321 8.96 11.71 2.95
N PRO A 322 10.11 11.97 2.30
CA PRO A 322 10.99 13.07 2.68
C PRO A 322 10.37 14.45 2.43
N ALA A 323 10.78 15.43 3.22
CA ALA A 323 10.48 16.83 2.99
C ALA A 323 11.24 17.37 1.76
N ALA A 324 10.83 18.52 1.24
CA ALA A 324 11.43 19.11 0.03
C ALA A 324 12.93 19.42 0.16
N ASP A 325 13.41 19.65 1.37
CA ASP A 325 14.82 19.86 1.69
C ASP A 325 15.67 18.58 1.69
N GLY A 326 15.01 17.40 1.67
CA GLY A 326 15.66 16.09 1.68
C GLY A 326 15.75 15.42 3.04
N ILE A 327 15.12 15.99 4.08
CA ILE A 327 15.09 15.35 5.40
C ILE A 327 13.95 14.34 5.45
N ILE A 328 14.25 13.09 5.78
CA ILE A 328 13.24 12.11 6.16
C ILE A 328 12.70 12.50 7.54
N PRO A 329 11.38 12.62 7.75
CA PRO A 329 10.82 12.99 9.05
C PRO A 329 11.33 12.12 10.19
N MET A 330 11.65 12.75 11.33
CA MET A 330 12.27 12.06 12.48
C MET A 330 11.46 10.86 12.96
N LEU A 331 10.13 10.97 12.96
CA LEU A 331 9.25 9.86 13.32
C LEU A 331 9.43 8.65 12.39
N GLN A 332 9.60 8.89 11.09
CA GLN A 332 9.83 7.81 10.11
C GLN A 332 11.22 7.19 10.31
N GLN A 333 12.25 8.01 10.55
CA GLN A 333 13.61 7.52 10.89
C GLN A 333 13.59 6.63 12.14
N GLU A 334 12.90 7.07 13.19
CA GLU A 334 12.75 6.30 14.44
C GLU A 334 12.13 4.92 14.19
N ARG A 335 11.03 4.86 13.41
CA ARG A 335 10.37 3.58 13.06
C ARG A 335 11.27 2.64 12.27
N LEU A 336 12.04 3.18 11.33
CA LEU A 336 13.03 2.40 10.58
C LEU A 336 14.12 1.84 11.50
N LEU A 337 14.68 2.66 12.38
CA LEU A 337 15.74 2.23 13.30
C LEU A 337 15.24 1.21 14.32
N ASP A 338 14.02 1.36 14.82
CA ASP A 338 13.44 0.39 15.76
C ASP A 338 13.15 -0.96 15.09
N LEU A 339 12.65 -0.94 13.83
CA LEU A 339 12.52 -2.16 13.03
C LEU A 339 13.90 -2.81 12.82
N GLY A 340 14.92 -2.02 12.50
CA GLY A 340 16.29 -2.50 12.33
C GLY A 340 16.85 -3.18 13.58
N LYS A 341 16.73 -2.56 14.75
CA LYS A 341 17.14 -3.15 16.05
C LYS A 341 16.44 -4.49 16.32
N TRP A 342 15.14 -4.57 16.00
CA TRP A 342 14.41 -5.82 16.15
C TRP A 342 14.93 -6.89 15.17
N LEU A 343 15.26 -6.50 13.93
CA LEU A 343 15.79 -7.39 12.90
C LEU A 343 17.23 -7.85 13.16
N GLU A 344 18.04 -7.07 13.86
CA GLU A 344 19.39 -7.49 14.33
C GLU A 344 19.31 -8.75 15.20
N ILE A 345 18.23 -8.90 15.98
CA ILE A 345 18.00 -10.04 16.87
C ILE A 345 17.21 -11.14 16.17
N ASN A 346 16.16 -10.78 15.43
CA ASN A 346 15.15 -11.72 14.92
C ASN A 346 15.29 -12.00 13.41
N GLY A 347 16.28 -11.43 12.76
CA GLY A 347 16.45 -11.52 11.31
C GLY A 347 16.59 -12.93 10.76
N GLU A 348 17.06 -13.88 11.58
CA GLU A 348 17.15 -15.29 11.20
C GLU A 348 15.78 -15.90 10.90
N ALA A 349 14.76 -15.54 11.69
CA ALA A 349 13.37 -15.94 11.51
C ALA A 349 12.66 -15.20 10.35
N ILE A 350 13.33 -14.25 9.71
CA ILE A 350 12.77 -13.37 8.68
C ILE A 350 13.42 -13.60 7.31
N TYR A 351 14.74 -13.33 7.20
CA TYR A 351 15.43 -13.34 5.91
C TYR A 351 15.66 -14.74 5.37
N GLY A 352 15.34 -14.93 4.09
CA GLY A 352 15.50 -16.22 3.41
C GLY A 352 14.48 -17.26 3.84
N THR A 353 13.49 -16.88 4.66
CA THR A 353 12.46 -17.80 5.13
C THR A 353 11.33 -18.00 4.11
N ARG A 354 10.55 -19.06 4.34
CA ARG A 354 9.33 -19.37 3.58
C ARG A 354 8.16 -19.57 4.56
N PRO A 355 6.91 -19.45 4.11
CA PRO A 355 5.77 -19.66 4.97
C PRO A 355 5.70 -21.13 5.44
N TYR A 356 5.31 -21.32 6.68
CA TYR A 356 4.88 -22.64 7.17
C TYR A 356 3.45 -22.91 6.73
N HIS A 357 3.00 -24.16 6.64
CA HIS A 357 1.64 -24.48 6.21
C HIS A 357 0.55 -23.91 7.16
N LYS A 358 0.87 -23.68 8.43
CA LYS A 358 0.08 -22.92 9.40
C LYS A 358 0.79 -21.57 9.61
N PHE A 359 0.30 -20.51 9.02
CA PHE A 359 0.97 -19.20 9.09
C PHE A 359 0.94 -18.60 10.49
N TYR A 360 -0.19 -18.79 11.18
CA TYR A 360 -0.48 -18.14 12.44
C TYR A 360 -1.14 -19.07 13.44
N GLU A 361 -0.95 -18.78 14.73
CA GLU A 361 -1.92 -19.11 15.77
C GLU A 361 -2.73 -17.88 16.10
N MET A 362 -4.06 -18.05 16.15
CA MET A 362 -5.03 -16.97 16.29
C MET A 362 -5.61 -16.96 17.70
N LYS A 363 -5.84 -15.77 18.24
CA LYS A 363 -6.63 -15.59 19.46
C LYS A 363 -7.78 -14.62 19.24
N GLU A 364 -8.91 -14.91 19.86
CA GLU A 364 -10.00 -13.94 19.93
C GLU A 364 -9.64 -12.81 20.89
N VAL A 365 -9.88 -11.59 20.45
CA VAL A 365 -9.78 -10.38 21.26
C VAL A 365 -11.14 -9.72 21.27
N SER A 366 -11.64 -9.39 22.46
CA SER A 366 -12.90 -8.67 22.61
C SER A 366 -12.79 -7.53 23.60
N ILE A 367 -13.50 -6.44 23.33
CA ILE A 367 -13.67 -5.32 24.25
C ILE A 367 -15.16 -4.99 24.37
N THR A 368 -15.55 -4.49 25.53
CA THR A 368 -16.91 -4.01 25.79
C THR A 368 -16.85 -2.58 26.29
N ARG A 369 -17.67 -1.70 25.73
CA ARG A 369 -17.80 -0.30 26.18
C ARG A 369 -19.25 0.19 25.99
N THR A 370 -19.53 1.42 26.42
CA THR A 370 -20.79 2.09 26.10
C THR A 370 -20.54 3.16 25.05
N ASP A 371 -21.23 3.08 23.92
CA ASP A 371 -21.25 4.11 22.89
C ASP A 371 -22.55 4.92 23.01
N SER A 372 -22.45 6.24 23.06
CA SER A 372 -23.63 7.11 23.20
C SER A 372 -24.56 7.06 22.00
N VAL A 373 -23.99 6.87 20.82
CA VAL A 373 -24.64 6.73 19.51
C VAL A 373 -23.83 5.81 18.62
N ILE A 374 -24.40 5.37 17.50
CA ILE A 374 -23.67 4.70 16.42
C ILE A 374 -23.52 5.73 15.29
N ASP A 375 -22.41 6.45 15.33
CA ASP A 375 -22.01 7.47 14.35
C ASP A 375 -20.51 7.40 14.17
N PHE A 376 -20.03 6.35 13.50
CA PHE A 376 -18.62 6.04 13.34
C PHE A 376 -18.23 6.05 11.87
N ASN A 377 -17.14 6.71 11.61
CA ASN A 377 -16.38 6.56 10.38
C ASN A 377 -14.91 6.34 10.80
N TRP A 378 -14.50 5.09 10.85
CA TRP A 378 -13.14 4.73 11.24
C TRP A 378 -12.18 4.80 10.06
N HIS A 379 -12.72 4.83 8.83
CA HIS A 379 -11.88 4.69 7.63
C HIS A 379 -11.01 3.43 7.76
N ARG A 380 -9.71 3.57 7.52
CA ARG A 380 -8.71 2.48 7.68
C ARG A 380 -8.19 2.34 9.12
N ASN A 381 -8.92 2.84 10.13
CA ASN A 381 -8.60 2.69 11.55
C ASN A 381 -9.49 1.66 12.23
N SER A 382 -9.11 1.28 13.43
CA SER A 382 -9.90 0.39 14.28
C SER A 382 -10.77 1.17 15.27
N PRO A 383 -11.83 0.55 15.79
CA PRO A 383 -12.65 1.13 16.85
C PRO A 383 -11.91 1.27 18.19
N ASP A 384 -10.85 0.50 18.39
CA ASP A 384 -10.01 0.52 19.59
C ASP A 384 -8.61 -0.06 19.28
N LYS A 385 -7.59 0.33 20.05
CA LYS A 385 -6.22 -0.15 19.90
C LYS A 385 -6.04 -1.66 20.06
N ALA A 386 -6.96 -2.31 20.77
CA ALA A 386 -6.95 -3.76 20.97
C ALA A 386 -7.63 -4.53 19.83
N ILE A 387 -8.40 -3.86 18.98
CA ILE A 387 -9.14 -4.47 17.86
C ILE A 387 -8.37 -4.22 16.56
N SER A 388 -8.31 -5.20 15.67
CA SER A 388 -7.75 -5.02 14.32
C SER A 388 -8.52 -3.95 13.54
N TYR A 389 -7.86 -3.30 12.58
CA TYR A 389 -8.53 -2.34 11.70
C TYR A 389 -9.34 -3.05 10.60
N ASP A 390 -8.95 -4.28 10.21
CA ASP A 390 -9.67 -5.15 9.29
C ASP A 390 -10.19 -6.39 10.02
N ASN A 391 -11.24 -7.01 9.48
CA ASN A 391 -11.82 -8.26 9.95
C ASN A 391 -12.24 -8.20 11.42
N PHE A 392 -13.02 -7.19 11.78
CA PHE A 392 -13.64 -7.11 13.11
C PHE A 392 -15.16 -7.11 13.03
N SER A 393 -15.81 -7.40 14.14
CA SER A 393 -17.25 -7.26 14.32
C SER A 393 -17.58 -6.33 15.47
N ALA A 394 -18.74 -5.69 15.37
CA ALA A 394 -19.30 -4.91 16.45
C ALA A 394 -20.76 -5.26 16.66
N THR A 395 -21.15 -5.44 17.91
CA THR A 395 -22.55 -5.66 18.29
C THR A 395 -22.97 -4.60 19.30
N TRP A 396 -23.98 -3.81 18.94
CA TRP A 396 -24.56 -2.80 19.82
C TRP A 396 -25.95 -3.24 20.27
N ASN A 397 -26.18 -3.17 21.57
CA ASN A 397 -27.48 -3.41 22.19
C ASN A 397 -27.94 -2.15 22.93
N GLY A 398 -29.15 -1.67 22.63
CA GLY A 398 -29.72 -0.47 23.21
C GLY A 398 -31.24 -0.56 23.33
N ILE A 399 -31.82 0.47 23.93
CA ILE A 399 -33.30 0.57 24.07
C ILE A 399 -33.73 1.88 23.42
N PHE A 400 -34.70 1.80 22.52
CA PHE A 400 -35.37 2.95 21.92
C PHE A 400 -36.79 3.10 22.47
N ILE A 401 -37.11 4.31 22.92
CA ILE A 401 -38.46 4.65 23.39
C ILE A 401 -39.01 5.73 22.46
N PRO A 402 -39.96 5.42 21.57
CA PRO A 402 -40.56 6.40 20.67
C PRO A 402 -41.45 7.39 21.41
N GLU A 403 -41.32 8.69 21.11
CA GLU A 403 -42.15 9.74 21.69
C GLU A 403 -43.59 9.75 21.14
N LYS A 404 -43.78 9.25 19.91
CA LYS A 404 -45.04 9.23 19.19
C LYS A 404 -45.32 7.85 18.61
N THR A 405 -46.57 7.43 18.63
CA THR A 405 -47.00 6.24 17.87
C THR A 405 -46.95 6.56 16.38
N ALA A 406 -46.03 5.93 15.66
CA ALA A 406 -45.81 6.17 14.24
C ALA A 406 -45.11 4.97 13.57
N THR A 407 -45.03 5.02 12.25
CA THR A 407 -44.03 4.26 11.49
C THR A 407 -42.72 5.04 11.51
N TYR A 408 -41.70 4.40 12.03
CA TYR A 408 -40.33 4.91 12.04
C TYR A 408 -39.56 4.27 10.89
N THR A 409 -38.72 5.06 10.25
CA THR A 409 -37.71 4.59 9.28
C THR A 409 -36.36 4.64 9.96
N PHE A 410 -35.69 3.51 10.02
CA PHE A 410 -34.29 3.40 10.44
C PHE A 410 -33.45 3.27 9.19
N GLU A 411 -32.37 4.03 9.11
CA GLU A 411 -31.47 4.04 7.97
C GLU A 411 -30.05 3.84 8.47
N VAL A 412 -29.28 3.03 7.78
CA VAL A 412 -27.84 2.86 8.02
C VAL A 412 -27.05 3.42 6.86
N GLU A 413 -25.94 4.07 7.19
CA GLU A 413 -24.85 4.31 6.28
C GLU A 413 -23.71 3.40 6.72
N VAL A 414 -23.29 2.49 5.85
CA VAL A 414 -22.43 1.37 6.23
C VAL A 414 -21.47 1.01 5.10
N ASP A 415 -20.27 0.67 5.49
CA ASP A 415 -19.33 -0.09 4.71
C ASP A 415 -19.35 -1.53 5.22
N ASP A 416 -19.40 -2.52 4.29
CA ASP A 416 -19.59 -3.95 4.54
C ASP A 416 -20.98 -4.35 5.09
N ASN A 417 -21.05 -5.31 6.02
CA ASN A 417 -22.29 -5.97 6.39
C ASN A 417 -22.94 -5.36 7.63
N VAL A 418 -24.27 -5.23 7.62
CA VAL A 418 -24.99 -4.84 8.82
C VAL A 418 -26.36 -5.51 8.92
N LYS A 419 -26.75 -5.87 10.15
CA LYS A 419 -28.08 -6.35 10.51
C LYS A 419 -28.64 -5.54 11.67
N VAL A 420 -29.88 -5.03 11.50
CA VAL A 420 -30.56 -4.27 12.53
C VAL A 420 -31.87 -4.99 12.92
N THR A 421 -31.99 -5.26 14.20
CA THR A 421 -33.13 -5.99 14.79
C THR A 421 -33.82 -5.15 15.86
N PHE A 422 -35.14 -5.07 15.83
CA PHE A 422 -36.01 -4.49 16.89
C PHE A 422 -36.78 -5.61 17.57
N ASP A 423 -36.56 -5.78 18.86
CA ASP A 423 -36.90 -6.99 19.60
C ASP A 423 -36.45 -8.21 18.77
N ASP A 424 -37.27 -9.09 18.33
CA ASP A 424 -36.82 -10.22 17.50
C ASP A 424 -37.07 -10.02 15.99
N LYS A 425 -37.48 -8.80 15.58
CA LYS A 425 -37.80 -8.50 14.19
C LYS A 425 -36.64 -7.84 13.45
N VAL A 426 -36.10 -8.53 12.49
CA VAL A 426 -35.11 -7.97 11.56
C VAL A 426 -35.77 -6.92 10.67
N ILE A 427 -35.24 -5.70 10.63
CA ILE A 427 -35.72 -4.60 9.80
C ILE A 427 -34.73 -4.19 8.72
N ILE A 428 -33.44 -4.47 8.92
CA ILE A 428 -32.35 -4.31 7.93
C ILE A 428 -31.49 -5.56 8.00
N ASP A 429 -31.18 -6.13 6.84
CA ASP A 429 -30.20 -7.19 6.67
C ASP A 429 -29.47 -6.90 5.35
N TYR A 430 -28.30 -6.28 5.45
CA TYR A 430 -27.52 -5.81 4.31
C TYR A 430 -26.19 -6.55 4.25
N ASN A 431 -25.93 -7.16 3.10
CA ASN A 431 -24.69 -7.82 2.77
C ASN A 431 -24.36 -7.47 1.31
N PRO A 432 -23.43 -6.54 1.05
CA PRO A 432 -23.05 -6.21 -0.31
C PRO A 432 -22.47 -7.46 -0.97
N THR A 433 -23.07 -7.88 -2.08
CA THR A 433 -22.47 -8.90 -2.93
C THR A 433 -21.19 -8.34 -3.53
N LYS A 434 -20.12 -9.13 -3.60
CA LYS A 434 -18.75 -8.86 -4.06
C LYS A 434 -18.59 -8.19 -5.46
N ALA A 435 -19.45 -7.24 -5.80
CA ALA A 435 -19.49 -6.62 -7.12
C ALA A 435 -18.42 -5.53 -7.35
N ASN A 436 -17.64 -5.13 -6.34
CA ASN A 436 -16.75 -3.97 -6.44
C ASN A 436 -15.30 -4.22 -5.95
N GLU A 437 -14.75 -5.42 -6.10
CA GLU A 437 -13.33 -5.70 -5.79
C GLU A 437 -12.34 -5.05 -6.81
N GLN A 438 -12.79 -4.18 -7.71
CA GLN A 438 -11.97 -3.53 -8.75
C GLN A 438 -12.20 -2.02 -8.85
N GLN A 439 -12.49 -1.33 -7.76
CA GLN A 439 -12.44 0.13 -7.78
C GLN A 439 -11.04 0.60 -7.42
N SER A 440 -10.41 1.30 -8.38
CA SER A 440 -9.12 1.97 -8.18
C SER A 440 -9.23 3.02 -7.06
N ASP A 441 -8.16 3.18 -6.28
CA ASP A 441 -8.04 4.19 -5.22
C ASP A 441 -8.32 5.65 -5.67
N ALA A 442 -8.48 5.88 -6.97
CA ALA A 442 -8.80 7.17 -7.56
C ALA A 442 -10.26 7.64 -7.34
N ASP A 443 -11.19 6.73 -7.03
CA ASP A 443 -12.60 7.04 -6.76
C ASP A 443 -12.93 6.99 -5.27
N MET A 444 -12.16 7.66 -4.43
CA MET A 444 -12.41 7.80 -2.99
C MET A 444 -13.66 8.62 -2.62
N ALA A 445 -14.58 8.83 -3.54
CA ALA A 445 -15.85 9.49 -3.30
C ALA A 445 -16.95 8.45 -3.06
N LYS A 446 -17.12 8.00 -1.82
CA LYS A 446 -18.15 7.11 -1.26
C LYS A 446 -17.91 5.59 -1.40
N ASN A 447 -17.11 5.03 -0.52
CA ASN A 447 -17.02 3.57 -0.31
C ASN A 447 -18.11 3.03 0.65
N TRP A 448 -19.24 3.72 0.82
CA TRP A 448 -20.29 3.29 1.72
C TRP A 448 -21.66 3.25 1.04
N SER A 449 -22.53 2.37 1.53
CA SER A 449 -23.89 2.16 1.07
C SER A 449 -24.90 2.66 2.09
N SER A 450 -26.08 3.04 1.62
CA SER A 450 -27.21 3.38 2.48
C SER A 450 -28.38 2.45 2.22
N THR A 451 -28.98 1.93 3.31
CA THR A 451 -30.18 1.13 3.25
C THR A 451 -31.09 1.42 4.44
N SER A 452 -32.39 1.11 4.31
CA SER A 452 -33.35 1.44 5.36
C SER A 452 -34.42 0.39 5.57
N GLY A 453 -34.93 0.33 6.81
CA GLY A 453 -36.06 -0.50 7.19
C GLY A 453 -37.12 0.31 7.94
N LYS A 454 -38.39 -0.15 7.90
CA LYS A 454 -39.51 0.52 8.54
C LYS A 454 -40.20 -0.39 9.54
N ILE A 455 -40.56 0.20 10.67
CA ILE A 455 -41.34 -0.50 11.70
C ILE A 455 -42.32 0.45 12.36
N LYS A 456 -43.51 -0.05 12.71
CA LYS A 456 -44.52 0.71 13.47
C LYS A 456 -44.29 0.50 14.97
N LEU A 457 -44.06 1.60 15.68
CA LEU A 457 -43.77 1.62 17.11
C LEU A 457 -44.82 2.46 17.85
N LYS A 458 -45.07 2.13 19.13
CA LYS A 458 -46.02 2.83 19.99
C LYS A 458 -45.29 3.78 20.95
N ALA A 459 -45.86 4.95 21.16
CA ALA A 459 -45.32 5.96 22.07
C ALA A 459 -45.13 5.41 23.49
N GLY A 460 -44.00 5.67 24.10
CA GLY A 460 -43.64 5.31 25.46
C GLY A 460 -43.33 3.83 25.71
N GLU A 461 -43.49 2.95 24.72
CA GLU A 461 -43.07 1.55 24.83
C GLU A 461 -41.57 1.41 24.58
N PRO A 462 -40.80 0.69 25.41
CA PRO A 462 -39.41 0.41 25.16
C PRO A 462 -39.25 -0.72 24.14
N TYR A 463 -38.35 -0.54 23.17
CA TYR A 463 -37.99 -1.54 22.18
C TYR A 463 -36.49 -1.82 22.24
N ASN A 464 -36.10 -3.09 22.32
CA ASN A 464 -34.70 -3.48 22.24
C ASN A 464 -34.21 -3.34 20.81
N ILE A 465 -33.07 -2.69 20.64
CA ILE A 465 -32.38 -2.60 19.36
C ILE A 465 -31.11 -3.39 19.47
N LYS A 466 -30.88 -4.28 18.51
CA LYS A 466 -29.60 -4.94 18.28
C LYS A 466 -29.08 -4.56 16.90
N VAL A 467 -27.83 -4.08 16.82
CA VAL A 467 -27.12 -3.80 15.58
C VAL A 467 -25.90 -4.69 15.54
N GLU A 468 -25.78 -5.49 14.48
CA GLU A 468 -24.66 -6.40 14.25
C GLU A 468 -23.95 -5.92 12.98
N TYR A 469 -22.69 -5.53 13.10
CA TYR A 469 -21.84 -5.03 12.05
C TYR A 469 -20.65 -5.96 11.87
N GLN A 470 -20.24 -6.16 10.63
CA GLN A 470 -19.03 -6.89 10.30
C GLN A 470 -18.25 -6.11 9.26
N GLU A 471 -17.07 -5.71 9.64
CA GLU A 471 -16.05 -5.12 8.78
C GLU A 471 -15.19 -6.25 8.21
N LYS A 472 -14.81 -6.15 6.93
CA LYS A 472 -13.96 -7.13 6.24
C LYS A 472 -12.60 -6.58 5.89
N ASN A 473 -12.54 -5.47 5.16
CA ASN A 473 -11.27 -4.92 4.70
C ASN A 473 -11.40 -3.46 4.23
N ILE A 474 -10.30 -2.74 4.32
CA ILE A 474 -10.02 -1.38 3.80
C ILE A 474 -10.68 -0.29 4.64
N ASP A 475 -11.92 0.10 4.34
CA ASP A 475 -12.60 1.20 5.03
C ASP A 475 -13.68 0.66 5.97
N ALA A 476 -13.87 1.29 7.10
CA ALA A 476 -14.87 0.90 8.10
C ALA A 476 -15.77 2.08 8.46
N MET A 477 -17.08 1.93 8.24
CA MET A 477 -18.06 2.94 8.61
C MET A 477 -19.37 2.31 9.06
N MET A 478 -19.93 2.85 10.14
CA MET A 478 -21.26 2.47 10.61
C MET A 478 -21.98 3.67 11.26
N ARG A 479 -23.09 4.07 10.66
CA ARG A 479 -23.98 5.12 11.19
C ARG A 479 -25.42 4.63 11.22
N LEU A 480 -26.14 4.95 12.28
CA LEU A 480 -27.54 4.59 12.44
C LEU A 480 -28.41 5.82 12.65
N PHE A 481 -29.33 6.03 11.72
CA PHE A 481 -30.29 7.14 11.73
C PHE A 481 -31.71 6.68 12.01
N VAL A 482 -32.52 7.60 12.48
CA VAL A 482 -33.95 7.44 12.65
C VAL A 482 -34.71 8.64 12.09
N SER A 483 -35.90 8.39 11.51
CA SER A 483 -36.85 9.40 11.07
C SER A 483 -38.29 8.92 11.19
N SER A 484 -39.24 9.84 11.20
CA SER A 484 -40.69 9.53 11.11
C SER A 484 -41.44 10.74 10.55
N LYS A 485 -42.74 10.65 10.37
CA LYS A 485 -43.56 11.83 10.00
C LYS A 485 -43.53 12.97 11.02
N TYR A 486 -43.01 12.71 12.24
CA TYR A 486 -42.94 13.70 13.33
C TYR A 486 -41.50 14.19 13.60
N MET A 487 -40.48 13.57 12.98
CA MET A 487 -39.08 13.94 13.16
C MET A 487 -38.29 13.76 11.87
N THR A 488 -37.41 14.72 11.59
CA THR A 488 -36.46 14.64 10.49
C THR A 488 -35.40 13.59 10.76
N LYS A 489 -34.69 13.12 9.70
CA LYS A 489 -33.55 12.20 9.82
C LYS A 489 -32.49 12.75 10.78
N SER A 490 -32.16 11.98 11.78
CA SER A 490 -31.11 12.30 12.77
C SER A 490 -30.45 11.00 13.27
N ILE A 491 -29.23 11.11 13.82
CA ILE A 491 -28.57 9.98 14.47
C ILE A 491 -29.44 9.45 15.60
N LEU A 492 -29.61 8.14 15.65
CA LEU A 492 -30.39 7.48 16.68
C LEU A 492 -29.70 7.64 18.05
N LYS A 493 -30.48 8.11 19.03
CA LYS A 493 -30.10 8.19 20.44
C LYS A 493 -30.91 7.20 21.27
N PRO A 494 -30.33 6.08 21.72
CA PRO A 494 -31.00 5.14 22.59
C PRO A 494 -31.05 5.67 24.01
N MET A 495 -31.88 5.07 24.84
CA MET A 495 -31.88 5.31 26.28
C MET A 495 -30.58 4.78 26.90
N ASN A 496 -29.83 5.63 27.58
CA ASN A 496 -28.54 5.29 28.24
C ASN A 496 -27.41 4.83 27.33
N GLY A 497 -27.46 5.10 26.00
CA GLY A 497 -26.45 4.66 25.05
C GLY A 497 -26.62 3.20 24.63
N PHE A 498 -25.67 2.73 23.81
CA PHE A 498 -25.54 1.35 23.39
C PHE A 498 -24.46 0.63 24.19
N ARG A 499 -24.77 -0.55 24.73
CA ARG A 499 -23.73 -1.48 25.13
C ARG A 499 -23.11 -2.08 23.86
N ALA A 500 -21.85 -1.75 23.60
CA ALA A 500 -21.10 -2.20 22.44
C ALA A 500 -20.12 -3.31 22.82
N GLU A 501 -20.07 -4.36 22.02
CA GLU A 501 -19.04 -5.40 22.08
C GLU A 501 -18.35 -5.44 20.71
N TYR A 502 -17.01 -5.27 20.70
CA TYR A 502 -16.16 -5.36 19.52
C TYR A 502 -15.30 -6.62 19.61
N LYS A 503 -15.17 -7.35 18.51
CA LYS A 503 -14.40 -8.60 18.45
C LYS A 503 -13.58 -8.67 17.18
N CYS A 504 -12.40 -9.27 17.28
CA CYS A 504 -11.59 -9.68 16.15
C CYS A 504 -10.77 -10.92 16.50
N GLU A 505 -10.32 -11.65 15.49
CA GLU A 505 -9.26 -12.63 15.63
C GLU A 505 -7.93 -12.00 15.24
N GLN A 506 -6.90 -12.22 16.05
CA GLN A 506 -5.57 -11.69 15.79
C GLN A 506 -4.52 -12.78 15.93
N PRO A 507 -3.52 -12.81 15.01
CA PRO A 507 -2.35 -13.63 15.22
C PRO A 507 -1.65 -13.28 16.53
N TYR A 508 -1.30 -14.28 17.32
CA TYR A 508 -0.45 -14.12 18.50
C TYR A 508 0.90 -14.82 18.33
N VAL A 509 1.00 -15.80 17.41
CA VAL A 509 2.25 -16.40 16.95
C VAL A 509 2.24 -16.42 15.43
N CYS A 510 3.38 -16.06 14.82
CA CYS A 510 3.64 -16.19 13.39
C CYS A 510 4.69 -17.26 13.14
N TYR A 511 4.54 -18.07 12.06
CA TYR A 511 5.45 -19.14 11.74
C TYR A 511 6.16 -18.90 10.41
N THR A 512 7.49 -19.15 10.41
CA THR A 512 8.31 -19.16 9.19
C THR A 512 9.22 -20.38 9.20
N THR A 513 9.69 -20.82 8.02
CA THR A 513 10.61 -21.95 7.88
C THR A 513 11.85 -21.56 7.09
N LYS A 514 12.98 -22.19 7.41
CA LYS A 514 14.22 -22.06 6.64
C LYS A 514 15.00 -23.37 6.68
N GLY A 515 15.06 -24.07 5.55
CA GLY A 515 15.53 -25.44 5.53
C GLY A 515 14.64 -26.33 6.41
N ASP A 516 15.25 -27.02 7.38
CA ASP A 516 14.56 -27.87 8.33
C ASP A 516 14.12 -27.11 9.61
N ASP A 517 14.48 -25.85 9.75
CA ASP A 517 14.17 -25.06 10.93
C ASP A 517 12.78 -24.44 10.83
N LEU A 518 12.05 -24.47 11.95
CA LEU A 518 10.77 -23.79 12.15
C LEU A 518 10.93 -22.69 13.20
N TYR A 519 10.57 -21.49 12.82
CA TYR A 519 10.59 -20.32 13.71
C TYR A 519 9.17 -19.97 14.14
N ALA A 520 9.00 -19.76 15.46
CA ALA A 520 7.77 -19.26 16.07
C ALA A 520 8.04 -17.84 16.59
N ILE A 521 7.43 -16.85 15.97
CA ILE A 521 7.58 -15.43 16.29
C ILE A 521 6.39 -15.02 17.16
N ALA A 522 6.59 -14.86 18.46
CA ALA A 522 5.57 -14.34 19.36
C ALA A 522 5.32 -12.86 19.06
N ILE A 523 4.07 -12.51 18.73
CA ILE A 523 3.65 -11.15 18.42
C ILE A 523 3.64 -10.27 19.67
N GLU A 524 3.41 -10.87 20.82
CA GLU A 524 3.56 -10.25 22.13
C GLU A 524 4.45 -11.08 23.03
N PHE A 525 5.19 -10.44 23.91
CA PHE A 525 5.97 -11.16 24.90
C PHE A 525 5.00 -11.91 25.82
N PRO A 526 5.10 -13.25 25.92
CA PRO A 526 4.24 -14.03 26.79
C PRO A 526 4.52 -13.67 28.26
N GLN A 527 3.46 -13.49 29.05
CA GLN A 527 3.62 -13.16 30.47
C GLN A 527 4.01 -14.38 31.32
N ASP A 528 3.53 -15.56 30.94
CA ASP A 528 3.78 -16.82 31.63
C ASP A 528 4.32 -17.87 30.65
N GLU A 529 3.46 -18.64 30.04
CA GLU A 529 3.78 -19.74 29.14
C GLU A 529 3.23 -19.46 27.74
N LEU A 530 4.04 -19.75 26.72
CA LEU A 530 3.59 -19.76 25.32
C LEU A 530 3.38 -21.22 24.88
N VAL A 531 2.13 -21.61 24.76
CA VAL A 531 1.76 -22.93 24.24
C VAL A 531 1.63 -22.85 22.74
N LEU A 532 2.37 -23.69 22.01
CA LEU A 532 2.33 -23.76 20.56
C LEU A 532 1.56 -24.99 20.11
N GLU A 533 0.61 -24.80 19.20
CA GLU A 533 -0.17 -25.88 18.58
C GLU A 533 0.52 -26.45 17.33
N ILE A 534 1.79 -26.77 17.45
CA ILE A 534 2.60 -27.38 16.38
C ILE A 534 3.11 -28.73 16.82
N PRO A 535 3.41 -29.65 15.86
CA PRO A 535 4.08 -30.91 16.20
C PRO A 535 5.41 -30.63 16.92
N GLN A 536 5.68 -31.40 17.98
CA GLN A 536 6.98 -31.29 18.65
C GLN A 536 8.12 -31.56 17.66
N PRO A 537 9.24 -30.82 17.75
CA PRO A 537 10.42 -31.09 16.97
C PRO A 537 10.80 -32.58 17.16
N LYS A 538 11.17 -33.24 16.08
CA LYS A 538 11.83 -34.54 16.21
C LYS A 538 13.20 -34.26 16.79
N GLU A 539 13.54 -34.96 17.92
CA GLU A 539 14.87 -34.93 18.52
C GLU A 539 15.96 -35.28 17.51
#